data_c82438f03ecf69c953cf8b7a53b7b045
#
_entry.id   c82438f03ecf69c953cf8b7a53b7b045
#
_cell.length_a   1.000
_cell.length_b   1.000
_cell.length_c   1.000
_cell.angle_alpha   90.00
_cell.angle_beta   90.00
_cell.angle_gamma   90.00
#
_symmetry.space_group_name_H-M   'P 1'
#
loop_
_entity.id
_entity.type
_entity.pdbx_description
1 polymer ?
#
loop_
_entity_poly.entity_id
_entity_poly.type
_entity_poly.pdbx_seq_one_letter_code
_entity_poly.pdbx_strand_id
1 'polypeptide(L)'
;DGLTDDEAKKKAEEIIKKLDKGEDFDTLAKENSDDTGSKEKGGDLGYFNKGDMVKEFETAAYKLKVNEYTKKPVKTTYGYHIILKTGEKDKPKLKEVKSNIIETLTKEKLENDKTLEVTTLDDLRKSYGLKFKDAKLKKNYNNYIKDAIKQAEKSDSSSQS
;
A
#
# COMPACT_ATOMS: atom_id res chain seq x y z
N ASP A 1 0.45 -11.48 31.54
CA ASP A 1 1.62 -10.74 31.99
C ASP A 1 2.72 -10.91 30.95
N GLY A 2 2.97 -9.84 30.15
CA GLY A 2 4.00 -9.83 29.12
C GLY A 2 5.38 -9.48 29.69
N LEU A 3 6.44 -9.69 28.88
CA LEU A 3 7.81 -9.29 29.22
C LEU A 3 7.89 -7.76 29.35
N THR A 4 8.69 -7.29 30.30
CA THR A 4 9.09 -5.88 30.36
C THR A 4 9.95 -5.51 29.14
N ASP A 5 10.09 -4.21 28.85
CA ASP A 5 10.89 -3.72 27.72
C ASP A 5 12.35 -4.23 27.77
N ASP A 6 12.94 -4.24 28.96
CA ASP A 6 14.30 -4.73 29.17
C ASP A 6 14.43 -6.25 29.00
N GLU A 7 13.43 -7.02 29.44
CA GLU A 7 13.41 -8.47 29.25
C GLU A 7 13.22 -8.84 27.79
N ALA A 8 12.31 -8.17 27.09
CA ALA A 8 12.10 -8.38 25.66
C ALA A 8 13.36 -8.06 24.84
N LYS A 9 14.06 -6.96 25.19
CA LYS A 9 15.33 -6.62 24.57
C LYS A 9 16.41 -7.68 24.83
N LYS A 10 16.56 -8.13 26.08
CA LYS A 10 17.52 -9.20 26.42
C LYS A 10 17.22 -10.50 25.69
N LYS A 11 15.95 -10.92 25.64
CA LYS A 11 15.51 -12.09 24.87
C LYS A 11 15.94 -11.98 23.40
N ALA A 12 15.71 -10.82 22.78
CA ALA A 12 16.13 -10.59 21.39
C ALA A 12 17.65 -10.62 21.21
N GLU A 13 18.41 -10.05 22.14
CA GLU A 13 19.89 -10.11 22.13
C GLU A 13 20.42 -11.55 22.29
N GLU A 14 19.77 -12.39 23.10
CA GLU A 14 20.11 -13.81 23.25
C GLU A 14 19.85 -14.61 21.98
N ILE A 15 18.74 -14.32 21.29
CA ILE A 15 18.43 -14.93 20.00
C ILE A 15 19.48 -14.53 18.94
N ILE A 16 19.91 -13.27 18.91
CA ILE A 16 21.00 -12.85 18.01
C ILE A 16 22.28 -13.62 18.29
N LYS A 17 22.63 -13.86 19.57
CA LYS A 17 23.79 -14.68 19.92
C LYS A 17 23.69 -16.12 19.45
N LYS A 18 22.48 -16.70 19.41
CA LYS A 18 22.23 -18.03 18.84
C LYS A 18 22.42 -18.02 17.33
N LEU A 19 21.89 -17.02 16.63
CA LEU A 19 22.12 -16.81 15.19
C LEU A 19 23.61 -16.65 14.86
N ASP A 20 24.36 -15.91 15.69
CA ASP A 20 25.80 -15.73 15.52
C ASP A 20 26.61 -17.06 15.71
N LYS A 21 26.03 -18.03 16.42
CA LYS A 21 26.55 -19.38 16.53
C LYS A 21 26.12 -20.33 15.39
N GLY A 22 25.30 -19.82 14.47
CA GLY A 22 24.84 -20.58 13.30
C GLY A 22 23.53 -21.34 13.49
N GLU A 23 22.77 -21.05 14.57
CA GLU A 23 21.43 -21.60 14.71
C GLU A 23 20.49 -21.06 13.60
N ASP A 24 19.54 -21.88 13.18
CA ASP A 24 18.65 -21.59 12.07
C ASP A 24 17.61 -20.51 12.42
N PHE A 25 17.45 -19.52 11.55
CA PHE A 25 16.54 -18.38 11.78
C PHE A 25 15.07 -18.82 11.87
N ASP A 26 14.63 -19.68 10.95
CA ASP A 26 13.24 -20.15 10.90
C ASP A 26 12.87 -20.92 12.18
N THR A 27 13.78 -21.76 12.65
CA THR A 27 13.63 -22.53 13.90
C THR A 27 13.50 -21.60 15.09
N LEU A 28 14.43 -20.64 15.20
CA LEU A 28 14.40 -19.66 16.31
C LEU A 28 13.14 -18.78 16.25
N ALA A 29 12.67 -18.41 15.07
CA ALA A 29 11.43 -17.65 14.92
C ALA A 29 10.23 -18.46 15.38
N LYS A 30 10.10 -19.73 14.98
CA LYS A 30 9.00 -20.63 15.41
C LYS A 30 8.97 -20.81 16.93
N GLU A 31 10.14 -20.93 17.54
CA GLU A 31 10.23 -21.16 18.99
C GLU A 31 9.99 -19.89 19.82
N ASN A 32 10.47 -18.74 19.35
CA ASN A 32 10.63 -17.56 20.21
C ASN A 32 9.77 -16.36 19.78
N SER A 33 9.22 -16.32 18.56
CA SER A 33 8.42 -15.19 18.09
C SER A 33 7.06 -15.13 18.79
N ASP A 34 6.64 -13.92 19.10
CA ASP A 34 5.31 -13.61 19.63
C ASP A 34 4.35 -13.13 18.50
N ASP A 35 4.87 -12.96 17.27
CA ASP A 35 4.06 -12.63 16.09
C ASP A 35 3.31 -13.85 15.56
N THR A 36 2.04 -13.97 15.93
CA THR A 36 1.17 -15.09 15.52
C THR A 36 0.92 -15.14 14.01
N GLY A 37 1.11 -14.05 13.28
CA GLY A 37 0.90 -13.97 11.83
C GLY A 37 1.99 -14.64 11.01
N SER A 38 3.24 -14.61 11.50
CA SER A 38 4.41 -15.15 10.78
C SER A 38 5.16 -16.26 11.52
N LYS A 39 4.95 -16.43 12.82
CA LYS A 39 5.65 -17.41 13.67
C LYS A 39 5.70 -18.80 13.05
N GLU A 40 4.55 -19.37 12.68
CA GLU A 40 4.44 -20.71 12.11
C GLU A 40 5.12 -20.87 10.74
N LYS A 41 5.37 -19.75 10.08
CA LYS A 41 6.10 -19.66 8.81
C LYS A 41 7.59 -19.32 8.99
N GLY A 42 8.13 -19.49 10.20
CA GLY A 42 9.52 -19.14 10.49
C GLY A 42 9.81 -17.63 10.45
N GLY A 43 8.78 -16.81 10.63
CA GLY A 43 8.90 -15.34 10.56
C GLY A 43 8.80 -14.77 9.13
N ASP A 44 8.45 -15.57 8.12
CA ASP A 44 8.35 -15.10 6.73
C ASP A 44 7.17 -14.14 6.55
N LEU A 45 7.49 -12.89 6.19
CA LEU A 45 6.55 -11.81 5.89
C LEU A 45 6.31 -11.63 4.39
N GLY A 46 6.99 -12.41 3.55
CA GLY A 46 7.00 -12.22 2.10
C GLY A 46 7.69 -10.91 1.67
N TYR A 47 7.48 -10.52 0.41
CA TYR A 47 7.96 -9.25 -0.11
C TYR A 47 7.01 -8.12 0.27
N PHE A 48 7.58 -7.01 0.71
CA PHE A 48 6.83 -5.78 1.04
C PHE A 48 7.45 -4.56 0.37
N ASN A 49 6.65 -3.53 0.15
CA ASN A 49 7.08 -2.26 -0.41
C ASN A 49 7.31 -1.21 0.67
N LYS A 50 7.88 -0.09 0.24
CA LYS A 50 8.03 1.07 1.12
C LYS A 50 6.65 1.59 1.55
N GLY A 51 6.45 1.71 2.88
CA GLY A 51 5.20 2.13 3.48
C GLY A 51 4.30 1.00 3.99
N ASP A 52 4.62 -0.26 3.66
CA ASP A 52 3.84 -1.42 4.11
C ASP A 52 4.15 -1.80 5.58
N MET A 53 5.35 -1.43 6.06
CA MET A 53 5.83 -1.74 7.42
C MET A 53 6.08 -0.48 8.23
N VAL A 54 6.14 -0.60 9.56
CA VAL A 54 6.54 0.52 10.42
C VAL A 54 7.95 0.99 10.07
N LYS A 55 8.16 2.29 10.17
CA LYS A 55 9.35 2.99 9.67
C LYS A 55 10.67 2.39 10.17
N GLU A 56 10.73 2.04 11.44
CA GLU A 56 11.93 1.50 12.09
C GLU A 56 12.30 0.14 11.51
N PHE A 57 11.30 -0.76 11.36
CA PHE A 57 11.45 -2.07 10.75
C PHE A 57 11.89 -1.95 9.29
N GLU A 58 11.16 -1.17 8.51
CA GLU A 58 11.44 -0.94 7.08
C GLU A 58 12.87 -0.40 6.88
N THR A 59 13.24 0.63 7.67
CA THR A 59 14.57 1.24 7.58
C THR A 59 15.69 0.22 7.86
N ALA A 60 15.48 -0.67 8.81
CA ALA A 60 16.44 -1.72 9.14
C ALA A 60 16.51 -2.78 8.03
N ALA A 61 15.35 -3.27 7.56
CA ALA A 61 15.28 -4.28 6.51
C ALA A 61 15.92 -3.81 5.18
N TYR A 62 15.68 -2.55 4.78
CA TYR A 62 16.28 -2.01 3.55
C TYR A 62 17.80 -1.78 3.62
N LYS A 63 18.37 -1.66 4.82
CA LYS A 63 19.83 -1.55 5.01
C LYS A 63 20.57 -2.88 4.91
N LEU A 64 19.88 -3.98 5.14
CA LEU A 64 20.46 -5.32 5.09
C LEU A 64 20.74 -5.73 3.64
N LYS A 65 21.81 -6.49 3.46
CA LYS A 65 22.04 -7.26 2.23
C LYS A 65 21.25 -8.56 2.28
N VAL A 66 21.01 -9.15 1.13
CA VAL A 66 20.37 -10.48 1.06
C VAL A 66 21.19 -11.50 1.86
N ASN A 67 20.51 -12.30 2.66
CA ASN A 67 21.05 -13.26 3.64
C ASN A 67 21.76 -12.60 4.84
N GLU A 68 21.53 -11.32 5.10
CA GLU A 68 22.02 -10.63 6.27
C GLU A 68 20.89 -10.41 7.29
N TYR A 69 21.19 -10.53 8.58
CA TYR A 69 20.25 -10.22 9.66
C TYR A 69 20.76 -9.09 10.56
N THR A 70 19.84 -8.44 11.27
CA THR A 70 20.16 -7.33 12.19
C THR A 70 21.00 -7.82 13.36
N LYS A 71 22.15 -7.19 13.58
CA LYS A 71 23.09 -7.53 14.68
C LYS A 71 22.70 -6.90 16.01
N LYS A 72 21.64 -6.13 16.04
CA LYS A 72 21.01 -5.55 17.23
C LYS A 72 19.50 -5.62 17.08
N PRO A 73 18.74 -5.80 18.16
CA PRO A 73 17.30 -5.74 18.12
C PRO A 73 16.79 -4.39 17.59
N VAL A 74 15.80 -4.41 16.70
CA VAL A 74 15.14 -3.22 16.17
C VAL A 74 13.91 -2.94 17.00
N LYS A 75 13.88 -1.83 17.73
CA LYS A 75 12.72 -1.42 18.52
C LYS A 75 11.67 -0.76 17.63
N THR A 76 10.44 -1.18 17.78
CA THR A 76 9.25 -0.57 17.17
C THR A 76 8.15 -0.40 18.22
N THR A 77 7.00 0.11 17.83
CA THR A 77 5.80 0.16 18.68
C THR A 77 5.24 -1.21 19.04
N TYR A 78 5.62 -2.26 18.30
CA TYR A 78 5.19 -3.65 18.52
C TYR A 78 6.20 -4.48 19.34
N GLY A 79 7.33 -3.90 19.74
CA GLY A 79 8.36 -4.59 20.50
C GLY A 79 9.70 -4.63 19.79
N TYR A 80 10.50 -5.66 20.06
CA TYR A 80 11.83 -5.84 19.49
C TYR A 80 11.82 -6.88 18.38
N HIS A 81 12.42 -6.54 17.25
CA HIS A 81 12.48 -7.38 16.05
C HIS A 81 13.92 -7.73 15.71
N ILE A 82 14.11 -8.98 15.27
CA ILE A 82 15.31 -9.45 14.59
C ILE A 82 14.90 -9.69 13.14
N ILE A 83 15.56 -9.09 12.19
CA ILE A 83 15.16 -9.06 10.81
C ILE A 83 16.23 -9.74 9.96
N LEU A 84 15.84 -10.75 9.18
CA LEU A 84 16.66 -11.38 8.15
C LEU A 84 16.11 -10.97 6.77
N LYS A 85 16.97 -10.47 5.89
CA LYS A 85 16.60 -10.19 4.51
C LYS A 85 16.86 -11.43 3.66
N THR A 86 15.82 -12.14 3.28
CA THR A 86 15.91 -13.38 2.49
C THR A 86 15.98 -13.11 0.98
N GLY A 87 15.48 -11.98 0.52
CA GLY A 87 15.47 -11.64 -0.88
C GLY A 87 15.21 -10.16 -1.16
N GLU A 88 15.41 -9.80 -2.41
CA GLU A 88 15.16 -8.45 -2.94
C GLU A 88 14.62 -8.59 -4.37
N LYS A 89 13.62 -7.80 -4.71
CA LYS A 89 13.10 -7.68 -6.07
C LYS A 89 13.28 -6.26 -6.57
N ASP A 90 13.82 -6.13 -7.75
CA ASP A 90 13.87 -4.84 -8.42
C ASP A 90 12.45 -4.33 -8.70
N LYS A 91 12.26 -3.03 -8.55
CA LYS A 91 11.00 -2.41 -8.99
C LYS A 91 10.90 -2.55 -10.50
N PRO A 92 9.75 -2.97 -11.03
CA PRO A 92 9.54 -3.03 -12.46
C PRO A 92 9.75 -1.64 -13.08
N LYS A 93 10.29 -1.59 -14.29
CA LYS A 93 10.49 -0.34 -14.99
C LYS A 93 9.13 0.32 -15.26
N LEU A 94 9.07 1.65 -15.20
CA LEU A 94 7.84 2.39 -15.45
C LEU A 94 7.15 1.97 -16.76
N LYS A 95 7.93 1.66 -17.81
CA LYS A 95 7.42 1.20 -19.10
C LYS A 95 6.58 -0.09 -18.97
N GLU A 96 6.95 -0.98 -18.06
CA GLU A 96 6.30 -2.29 -17.87
C GLU A 96 4.99 -2.17 -17.09
N VAL A 97 4.90 -1.18 -16.19
CA VAL A 97 3.73 -1.00 -15.30
C VAL A 97 2.88 0.21 -15.66
N LYS A 98 3.27 0.98 -16.69
CA LYS A 98 2.60 2.23 -17.06
C LYS A 98 1.11 2.06 -17.31
N SER A 99 0.72 1.00 -18.02
CA SER A 99 -0.69 0.73 -18.32
C SER A 99 -1.50 0.47 -17.06
N ASN A 100 -0.97 -0.34 -16.16
CA ASN A 100 -1.64 -0.67 -14.89
C ASN A 100 -1.77 0.57 -13.98
N ILE A 101 -0.71 1.41 -13.94
CA ILE A 101 -0.75 2.67 -13.19
C ILE A 101 -1.82 3.60 -13.75
N ILE A 102 -1.89 3.77 -15.09
CA ILE A 102 -2.90 4.60 -15.74
C ILE A 102 -4.30 4.08 -15.44
N GLU A 103 -4.52 2.76 -15.53
CA GLU A 103 -5.81 2.13 -15.23
C GLU A 103 -6.24 2.40 -13.78
N THR A 104 -5.33 2.16 -12.81
CA THR A 104 -5.61 2.41 -11.39
C THR A 104 -5.93 3.88 -11.13
N LEU A 105 -5.09 4.80 -11.61
CA LEU A 105 -5.33 6.24 -11.41
C LEU A 105 -6.60 6.73 -12.09
N THR A 106 -6.95 6.17 -13.26
CA THR A 106 -8.21 6.50 -13.95
C THR A 106 -9.40 6.03 -13.14
N LYS A 107 -9.34 4.81 -12.60
CA LYS A 107 -10.40 4.26 -11.75
C LYS A 107 -10.58 5.08 -10.49
N GLU A 108 -9.50 5.36 -9.77
CA GLU A 108 -9.53 6.22 -8.57
C GLU A 108 -10.11 7.61 -8.88
N LYS A 109 -9.73 8.21 -10.01
CA LYS A 109 -10.22 9.51 -10.40
C LYS A 109 -11.72 9.49 -10.72
N LEU A 110 -12.23 8.44 -11.39
CA LEU A 110 -13.65 8.26 -11.66
C LEU A 110 -14.46 7.95 -10.39
N GLU A 111 -13.88 7.24 -9.43
CA GLU A 111 -14.50 6.96 -8.14
C GLU A 111 -14.63 8.24 -7.29
N ASN A 112 -13.61 9.10 -7.32
CA ASN A 112 -13.53 10.33 -6.52
C ASN A 112 -14.22 11.54 -7.16
N ASP A 113 -14.50 11.50 -8.46
CA ASP A 113 -15.21 12.59 -9.18
C ASP A 113 -16.33 12.02 -10.05
N LYS A 114 -17.52 11.96 -9.47
CA LYS A 114 -18.73 11.45 -10.15
C LYS A 114 -19.21 12.33 -11.29
N THR A 115 -18.71 13.57 -11.36
CA THR A 115 -19.06 14.49 -12.46
C THR A 115 -18.19 14.25 -13.70
N LEU A 116 -17.04 13.60 -13.54
CA LEU A 116 -16.00 13.49 -14.56
C LEU A 116 -16.49 12.79 -15.84
N GLU A 117 -17.31 11.75 -15.72
CA GLU A 117 -17.85 11.03 -16.88
C GLU A 117 -18.73 11.95 -17.73
N VAL A 118 -19.65 12.68 -17.10
CA VAL A 118 -20.59 13.60 -17.77
C VAL A 118 -19.87 14.78 -18.37
N THR A 119 -18.96 15.41 -17.63
CA THR A 119 -18.19 16.58 -18.10
C THR A 119 -17.24 16.23 -19.22
N THR A 120 -16.57 15.06 -19.16
CA THR A 120 -15.67 14.59 -20.21
C THR A 120 -16.39 14.38 -21.54
N LEU A 121 -17.58 13.80 -21.52
CA LEU A 121 -18.40 13.61 -22.74
C LEU A 121 -18.82 14.96 -23.34
N ASP A 122 -19.20 15.95 -22.53
CA ASP A 122 -19.57 17.28 -23.02
C ASP A 122 -18.35 18.03 -23.59
N ASP A 123 -17.21 17.94 -22.95
CA ASP A 123 -15.95 18.55 -23.41
C ASP A 123 -15.46 17.88 -24.71
N LEU A 124 -15.57 16.56 -24.81
CA LEU A 124 -15.26 15.83 -26.04
C LEU A 124 -16.16 16.29 -27.20
N ARG A 125 -17.46 16.41 -26.97
CA ARG A 125 -18.40 16.95 -27.94
C ARG A 125 -18.00 18.35 -28.42
N LYS A 126 -17.62 19.23 -27.50
CA LYS A 126 -17.19 20.60 -27.80
C LYS A 126 -15.88 20.61 -28.60
N SER A 127 -14.91 19.78 -28.20
CA SER A 127 -13.58 19.72 -28.84
C SER A 127 -13.65 19.24 -30.29
N TYR A 128 -14.59 18.32 -30.59
CA TYR A 128 -14.84 17.88 -31.98
C TYR A 128 -15.76 18.84 -32.77
N GLY A 129 -16.16 19.97 -32.18
CA GLY A 129 -16.99 20.97 -32.86
C GLY A 129 -18.41 20.49 -33.16
N LEU A 130 -18.90 19.45 -32.49
CA LEU A 130 -20.23 18.91 -32.68
C LEU A 130 -21.29 19.91 -32.23
N LYS A 131 -22.16 20.32 -33.13
CA LYS A 131 -23.20 21.31 -32.89
C LYS A 131 -24.60 20.70 -33.06
N PHE A 132 -25.53 21.09 -32.20
CA PHE A 132 -26.93 20.73 -32.37
C PHE A 132 -27.55 21.57 -33.49
N LYS A 133 -28.19 20.93 -34.43
CA LYS A 133 -28.98 21.60 -35.51
C LYS A 133 -30.33 22.07 -35.02
N ASP A 134 -30.89 21.40 -34.02
CA ASP A 134 -32.20 21.70 -33.44
C ASP A 134 -32.03 22.39 -32.06
N ALA A 135 -32.73 23.52 -31.88
CA ALA A 135 -32.65 24.32 -30.64
C ALA A 135 -33.28 23.63 -29.43
N LYS A 136 -34.35 22.83 -29.65
CA LYS A 136 -35.01 22.08 -28.58
C LYS A 136 -34.11 20.93 -28.10
N LEU A 137 -33.46 20.26 -29.03
CA LEU A 137 -32.49 19.20 -28.71
C LEU A 137 -31.30 19.76 -27.94
N LYS A 138 -30.76 20.92 -28.34
CA LYS A 138 -29.69 21.63 -27.60
C LYS A 138 -30.12 21.96 -26.18
N LYS A 139 -31.33 22.49 -25.99
CA LYS A 139 -31.87 22.82 -24.67
C LYS A 139 -32.00 21.58 -23.78
N ASN A 140 -32.56 20.48 -24.34
CA ASN A 140 -32.73 19.23 -23.61
C ASN A 140 -31.38 18.64 -23.20
N TYR A 141 -30.39 18.64 -24.08
CA TYR A 141 -29.04 18.17 -23.77
C TYR A 141 -28.38 19.00 -22.67
N ASN A 142 -28.44 20.32 -22.72
CA ASN A 142 -27.88 21.20 -21.70
C ASN A 142 -28.55 20.99 -20.33
N ASN A 143 -29.86 20.75 -20.32
CA ASN A 143 -30.56 20.42 -19.07
C ASN A 143 -30.12 19.05 -18.54
N TYR A 144 -30.00 18.04 -19.40
CA TYR A 144 -29.49 16.73 -19.01
C TYR A 144 -28.10 16.80 -18.36
N ILE A 145 -27.15 17.50 -18.99
CA ILE A 145 -25.80 17.68 -18.43
C ILE A 145 -25.86 18.37 -17.07
N LYS A 146 -26.64 19.45 -16.93
CA LYS A 146 -26.80 20.19 -15.68
C LYS A 146 -27.40 19.33 -14.57
N ASP A 147 -28.42 18.56 -14.89
CA ASP A 147 -29.08 17.69 -13.92
C ASP A 147 -28.20 16.51 -13.52
N ALA A 148 -27.45 15.93 -14.46
CA ALA A 148 -26.51 14.85 -14.20
C ALA A 148 -25.36 15.29 -13.30
N ILE A 149 -24.78 16.48 -13.53
CA ILE A 149 -23.77 17.07 -12.64
C ILE A 149 -24.34 17.25 -11.22
N LYS A 150 -25.52 17.85 -11.10
CA LYS A 150 -26.18 18.09 -9.81
C LYS A 150 -26.49 16.79 -9.05
N GLN A 151 -26.81 15.70 -9.75
CA GLN A 151 -27.01 14.38 -9.13
C GLN A 151 -25.72 13.77 -8.66
N ALA A 152 -24.64 13.89 -9.44
CA ALA A 152 -23.31 13.43 -9.08
C ALA A 152 -22.77 14.13 -7.83
N GLU A 153 -22.88 15.47 -7.75
CA GLU A 153 -22.50 16.28 -6.58
C GLU A 153 -23.26 15.90 -5.30
N LYS A 154 -24.55 15.53 -5.44
CA LYS A 154 -25.35 15.06 -4.29
C LYS A 154 -24.91 13.71 -3.77
N SER A 155 -24.49 12.79 -4.66
CA SER A 155 -24.01 11.47 -4.27
C SER A 155 -22.69 11.53 -3.53
N ASP A 156 -21.82 12.49 -3.86
CA ASP A 156 -20.56 12.74 -3.16
C ASP A 156 -20.78 13.25 -1.71
N SER A 157 -21.73 14.15 -1.53
CA SER A 157 -22.04 14.70 -0.20
C SER A 157 -22.66 13.70 0.77
N SER A 158 -23.29 12.61 0.26
CA SER A 158 -23.90 11.57 1.08
C SER A 158 -22.94 10.43 1.46
N SER A 159 -21.78 10.34 0.82
CA SER A 159 -20.74 9.33 1.11
C SER A 159 -19.68 9.82 2.12
N GLN A 160 -19.74 11.09 2.54
CA GLN A 160 -18.82 11.68 3.53
C GLN A 160 -19.46 11.91 4.92
N SER A 161 -20.68 11.46 5.13
CA SER A 161 -21.40 11.48 6.41
C SER A 161 -21.55 10.04 6.96
#